data_f0053df949e77fd9db353c81b6ce79d0
#
_entry.id   f0053df949e77fd9db353c81b6ce79d0
#
_cell.length_a   1.000
_cell.length_b   1.000
_cell.length_c   1.000
_cell.angle_alpha   90.00
_cell.angle_beta   90.00
_cell.angle_gamma   90.00
#
_symmetry.space_group_name_H-M   'P 1'
#
loop_
_entity.id
_entity.type
_entity.pdbx_description
1 polymer ?
#
loop_
_entity_poly.entity_id
_entity_poly.type
_entity_poly.pdbx_seq_one_letter_code
_entity_poly.pdbx_strand_id
1 'polypeptide(L)'
;IQGCWNVWQTRPASAHYQVETSGRIGQLVWDRDTAWHAGNWVANTTSIGIEHADASTHPYRISDACLENGAHLLAALCHYYKLGRPVWGKNVFGHRDFSATECPASITGSQHATYMARAGYWYDQISGNKPQASSAGKPDIEALANAVIRGEYGNGDQRRARLGSLYDAVQRRVNEKLAAGSAPAAPNIDALAD
;
A
#
# COMPACT_ATOMS: atom_id res chain seq x y z
N ILE A 1 8.03 7.78 -18.10
CA ILE A 1 7.81 9.24 -18.27
C ILE A 1 7.47 9.52 -19.73
N GLN A 2 8.35 9.20 -20.68
CA GLN A 2 8.09 9.46 -22.09
C GLN A 2 6.83 8.74 -22.62
N GLY A 3 6.55 7.54 -22.14
CA GLY A 3 5.36 6.77 -22.54
C GLY A 3 4.05 7.48 -22.17
N CYS A 4 3.92 7.95 -20.93
CA CYS A 4 2.75 8.72 -20.50
C CYS A 4 2.64 10.03 -21.29
N TRP A 5 3.74 10.76 -21.43
CA TRP A 5 3.76 11.98 -22.23
C TRP A 5 3.21 11.74 -23.64
N ASN A 6 3.66 10.71 -24.34
CA ASN A 6 3.21 10.38 -25.68
C ASN A 6 1.70 10.04 -25.74
N VAL A 7 1.20 9.26 -24.77
CA VAL A 7 -0.22 8.92 -24.66
C VAL A 7 -1.08 10.16 -24.44
N TRP A 8 -0.64 11.07 -23.60
CA TRP A 8 -1.39 12.29 -23.26
C TRP A 8 -1.44 13.34 -24.38
N GLN A 9 -0.62 13.19 -25.43
CA GLN A 9 -0.74 14.05 -26.62
C GLN A 9 -2.05 13.79 -27.41
N THR A 10 -2.64 12.62 -27.24
CA THR A 10 -3.83 12.19 -27.98
C THR A 10 -5.04 11.88 -27.09
N ARG A 11 -4.87 11.95 -25.78
CA ARG A 11 -5.91 11.68 -24.80
C ARG A 11 -6.01 12.83 -23.77
N PRO A 12 -7.23 13.24 -23.38
CA PRO A 12 -7.41 14.26 -22.35
C PRO A 12 -7.12 13.68 -20.95
N ALA A 13 -5.87 13.36 -20.68
CA ALA A 13 -5.40 12.84 -19.41
C ALA A 13 -4.02 13.42 -19.09
N SER A 14 -3.71 13.58 -17.81
CA SER A 14 -2.39 13.97 -17.31
C SER A 14 -2.28 13.67 -15.83
N ALA A 15 -1.07 13.60 -15.30
CA ALA A 15 -0.81 13.54 -13.86
C ALA A 15 0.35 14.47 -13.51
N HIS A 16 0.44 14.88 -12.26
CA HIS A 16 1.53 15.74 -11.80
C HIS A 16 2.86 14.98 -11.84
N TYR A 17 2.84 13.74 -11.38
CA TYR A 17 4.02 12.89 -11.30
C TYR A 17 3.80 11.54 -11.96
N GLN A 18 4.90 10.98 -12.46
CA GLN A 18 4.97 9.58 -12.85
C GLN A 18 6.18 8.91 -12.22
N VAL A 19 5.97 7.69 -11.72
CA VAL A 19 7.01 6.79 -11.21
C VAL A 19 7.17 5.64 -12.19
N GLU A 20 8.35 5.51 -12.79
CA GLU A 20 8.66 4.45 -13.75
C GLU A 20 8.95 3.11 -13.07
N THR A 21 8.99 2.04 -13.85
CA THR A 21 9.39 0.70 -13.37
C THR A 21 10.77 0.70 -12.71
N SER A 22 11.69 1.55 -13.18
CA SER A 22 13.00 1.75 -12.56
C SER A 22 12.99 2.49 -11.23
N GLY A 23 11.83 3.03 -10.83
CA GLY A 23 11.68 3.93 -9.69
C GLY A 23 12.01 5.38 -9.98
N ARG A 24 12.42 5.73 -11.23
CA ARG A 24 12.65 7.13 -11.62
C ARG A 24 11.34 7.90 -11.54
N ILE A 25 11.38 9.09 -10.91
CA ILE A 25 10.24 10.00 -10.78
C ILE A 25 10.41 11.15 -11.76
N GLY A 26 9.33 11.49 -12.46
CA GLY A 26 9.26 12.68 -13.30
C GLY A 26 8.05 13.52 -12.94
N GLN A 27 8.23 14.83 -12.85
CA GLN A 27 7.14 15.79 -12.78
C GLN A 27 6.75 16.22 -14.19
N LEU A 28 5.47 16.08 -14.54
CA LEU A 28 4.92 16.33 -15.87
C LEU A 28 3.95 17.52 -15.89
N VAL A 29 3.30 17.79 -14.77
CA VAL A 29 2.46 18.97 -14.54
C VAL A 29 2.94 19.62 -13.24
N TRP A 30 2.99 20.96 -13.21
CA TRP A 30 3.34 21.65 -11.99
C TRP A 30 2.23 21.49 -10.95
N ASP A 31 2.59 21.37 -9.68
CA ASP A 31 1.65 21.17 -8.59
C ASP A 31 0.57 22.27 -8.46
N ARG A 32 0.88 23.47 -8.94
CA ARG A 32 -0.05 24.60 -8.95
C ARG A 32 -1.06 24.57 -10.10
N ASP A 33 -0.83 23.70 -11.09
CA ASP A 33 -1.67 23.57 -12.29
C ASP A 33 -2.58 22.36 -12.13
N THR A 34 -3.72 22.33 -12.81
CA THR A 34 -4.64 21.21 -12.77
C THR A 34 -4.18 20.07 -13.68
N ALA A 35 -3.99 18.87 -13.13
CA ALA A 35 -3.80 17.66 -13.92
C ALA A 35 -5.12 16.86 -14.03
N TRP A 36 -5.27 16.13 -15.15
CA TRP A 36 -6.49 15.37 -15.49
C TRP A 36 -6.29 13.89 -15.19
N HIS A 37 -6.28 13.52 -13.89
CA HIS A 37 -5.85 12.20 -13.41
C HIS A 37 -6.95 11.37 -12.76
N ALA A 38 -8.07 12.02 -12.34
CA ALA A 38 -9.08 11.34 -11.54
C ALA A 38 -10.41 11.09 -12.29
N GLY A 39 -10.57 11.60 -13.53
CA GLY A 39 -11.86 11.52 -14.23
C GLY A 39 -12.98 12.31 -13.53
N ASN A 40 -12.63 13.14 -12.55
CA ASN A 40 -13.54 13.94 -11.75
C ASN A 40 -12.96 15.35 -11.57
N TRP A 41 -13.74 16.37 -11.90
CA TRP A 41 -13.26 17.76 -11.91
C TRP A 41 -12.80 18.23 -10.53
N VAL A 42 -13.59 17.95 -9.48
CA VAL A 42 -13.26 18.37 -8.12
C VAL A 42 -11.95 17.71 -7.66
N ALA A 43 -11.83 16.40 -7.87
CA ALA A 43 -10.61 15.67 -7.53
C ALA A 43 -9.40 16.18 -8.33
N ASN A 44 -9.55 16.46 -9.63
CA ASN A 44 -8.48 16.98 -10.47
C ASN A 44 -7.95 18.34 -9.99
N THR A 45 -8.84 19.23 -9.50
CA THR A 45 -8.49 20.59 -9.09
C THR A 45 -8.03 20.70 -7.64
N THR A 46 -8.22 19.66 -6.83
CA THR A 46 -7.96 19.69 -5.39
C THR A 46 -6.96 18.65 -4.91
N SER A 47 -6.35 17.91 -5.83
CA SER A 47 -5.39 16.87 -5.47
C SER A 47 -4.19 16.78 -6.42
N ILE A 48 -3.16 16.09 -5.97
CA ILE A 48 -1.96 15.77 -6.76
C ILE A 48 -2.10 14.34 -7.29
N GLY A 49 -2.03 14.17 -8.60
CA GLY A 49 -2.06 12.86 -9.26
C GLY A 49 -0.66 12.26 -9.42
N ILE A 50 -0.51 10.99 -9.04
CA ILE A 50 0.72 10.20 -9.20
C ILE A 50 0.40 8.96 -10.04
N GLU A 51 1.02 8.83 -11.19
CA GLU A 51 0.99 7.63 -12.02
C GLU A 51 2.13 6.67 -11.65
N HIS A 52 1.81 5.38 -11.57
CA HIS A 52 2.79 4.31 -11.34
C HIS A 52 2.83 3.38 -12.54
N ALA A 53 4.02 3.07 -13.03
CA ALA A 53 4.19 2.11 -14.12
C ALA A 53 3.88 0.69 -13.63
N ASP A 54 2.74 0.16 -14.07
CA ASP A 54 2.26 -1.19 -13.73
C ASP A 54 2.54 -2.19 -14.87
N ALA A 55 2.46 -3.48 -14.57
CA ALA A 55 2.48 -4.53 -15.59
C ALA A 55 1.27 -4.36 -16.53
N SER A 56 1.48 -4.62 -17.83
CA SER A 56 0.42 -4.50 -18.84
C SER A 56 -0.55 -5.68 -18.86
N THR A 57 -0.26 -6.73 -18.09
CA THR A 57 -1.05 -7.98 -18.02
C THR A 57 -1.25 -8.44 -16.58
N HIS A 58 -2.31 -9.20 -16.35
CA HIS A 58 -2.54 -9.84 -15.05
C HIS A 58 -1.50 -10.90 -14.72
N PRO A 59 -1.14 -11.03 -13.43
CA PRO A 59 -1.56 -10.18 -12.32
C PRO A 59 -0.85 -8.82 -12.36
N TYR A 60 -1.62 -7.74 -12.29
CA TYR A 60 -1.05 -6.39 -12.23
C TYR A 60 -0.14 -6.24 -11.01
N ARG A 61 1.06 -5.71 -11.26
CA ARG A 61 2.07 -5.50 -10.22
C ARG A 61 3.03 -4.39 -10.64
N ILE A 62 3.19 -3.39 -9.80
CA ILE A 62 4.28 -2.43 -9.94
C ILE A 62 5.59 -3.06 -9.41
N SER A 63 6.73 -2.68 -9.99
CA SER A 63 8.03 -3.14 -9.52
C SER A 63 8.32 -2.67 -8.09
N ASP A 64 9.24 -3.34 -7.41
CA ASP A 64 9.63 -2.96 -6.05
C ASP A 64 10.26 -1.56 -6.02
N ALA A 65 11.01 -1.17 -7.06
CA ALA A 65 11.57 0.17 -7.19
C ALA A 65 10.47 1.24 -7.42
N CYS A 66 9.47 0.94 -8.25
CA CYS A 66 8.31 1.81 -8.45
C CYS A 66 7.51 1.96 -7.16
N LEU A 67 7.27 0.86 -6.44
CA LEU A 67 6.57 0.86 -5.16
C LEU A 67 7.30 1.71 -4.12
N GLU A 68 8.59 1.48 -3.95
CA GLU A 68 9.40 2.14 -2.93
C GLU A 68 9.48 3.66 -3.17
N ASN A 69 9.81 4.06 -4.40
CA ASN A 69 9.96 5.47 -4.73
C ASN A 69 8.63 6.19 -4.86
N GLY A 70 7.56 5.50 -5.29
CA GLY A 70 6.20 6.03 -5.27
C GLY A 70 5.68 6.29 -3.86
N ALA A 71 5.92 5.35 -2.95
CA ALA A 71 5.59 5.51 -1.53
C ALA A 71 6.39 6.66 -0.87
N HIS A 72 7.66 6.82 -1.23
CA HIS A 72 8.49 7.93 -0.76
C HIS A 72 7.99 9.28 -1.31
N LEU A 73 7.67 9.36 -2.60
CA LEU A 73 7.06 10.56 -3.20
C LEU A 73 5.75 10.93 -2.52
N LEU A 74 4.85 9.96 -2.30
CA LEU A 74 3.60 10.16 -1.59
C LEU A 74 3.83 10.75 -0.19
N ALA A 75 4.78 10.19 0.56
CA ALA A 75 5.14 10.68 1.88
C ALA A 75 5.67 12.13 1.84
N ALA A 76 6.55 12.43 0.88
CA ALA A 76 7.11 13.76 0.69
C ALA A 76 6.02 14.79 0.37
N LEU A 77 5.08 14.47 -0.52
CA LEU A 77 3.95 15.33 -0.86
C LEU A 77 3.03 15.55 0.35
N CYS A 78 2.69 14.48 1.08
CA CYS A 78 1.88 14.59 2.29
C CYS A 78 2.55 15.46 3.36
N HIS A 79 3.87 15.38 3.50
CA HIS A 79 4.62 16.22 4.43
C HIS A 79 4.68 17.68 3.96
N TYR A 80 5.04 17.91 2.69
CA TYR A 80 5.17 19.24 2.11
C TYR A 80 3.87 20.04 2.19
N TYR A 81 2.74 19.41 1.80
CA TYR A 81 1.42 20.03 1.83
C TYR A 81 0.71 19.96 3.19
N LYS A 82 1.39 19.46 4.23
CA LYS A 82 0.84 19.33 5.59
C LYS A 82 -0.46 18.52 5.66
N LEU A 83 -0.58 17.51 4.80
CA LEU A 83 -1.76 16.64 4.76
C LEU A 83 -1.79 15.61 5.89
N GLY A 84 -0.70 15.51 6.64
CA GLY A 84 -0.51 14.50 7.67
C GLY A 84 0.03 13.17 7.12
N ARG A 85 0.19 12.19 8.01
CA ARG A 85 0.67 10.85 7.64
C ARG A 85 -0.26 10.22 6.60
N PRO A 86 0.26 9.57 5.54
CA PRO A 86 -0.57 8.93 4.51
C PRO A 86 -1.56 7.92 5.08
N VAL A 87 -2.85 8.12 4.82
CA VAL A 87 -3.95 7.24 5.22
C VAL A 87 -4.91 7.09 4.05
N TRP A 88 -5.09 5.84 3.61
CA TRP A 88 -6.03 5.52 2.52
C TRP A 88 -7.46 5.87 2.90
N GLY A 89 -8.20 6.47 1.95
CA GLY A 89 -9.57 6.94 2.16
C GLY A 89 -9.69 8.24 2.97
N LYS A 90 -8.56 8.86 3.36
CA LYS A 90 -8.55 10.14 4.08
C LYS A 90 -7.78 11.21 3.32
N ASN A 91 -6.51 10.99 3.03
CA ASN A 91 -5.63 11.89 2.29
C ASN A 91 -4.89 11.19 1.15
N VAL A 92 -5.16 9.92 0.93
CA VAL A 92 -4.69 9.11 -0.19
C VAL A 92 -5.88 8.35 -0.77
N PHE A 93 -6.05 8.41 -2.09
CA PHE A 93 -7.16 7.82 -2.80
C PHE A 93 -6.70 7.15 -4.08
N GLY A 94 -7.46 6.21 -4.58
CA GLY A 94 -7.27 5.62 -5.90
C GLY A 94 -8.16 6.31 -6.95
N HIS A 95 -7.78 6.20 -8.22
CA HIS A 95 -8.60 6.68 -9.32
C HIS A 95 -10.03 6.08 -9.27
N ARG A 96 -10.16 4.83 -8.85
CA ARG A 96 -11.45 4.14 -8.67
C ARG A 96 -12.39 4.76 -7.64
N ASP A 97 -11.89 5.59 -6.75
CA ASP A 97 -12.71 6.27 -5.75
C ASP A 97 -13.48 7.47 -6.36
N PHE A 98 -13.11 7.88 -7.59
CA PHE A 98 -13.67 9.03 -8.28
C PHE A 98 -14.32 8.70 -9.62
N SER A 99 -13.97 7.55 -10.22
CA SER A 99 -14.52 7.13 -11.53
C SER A 99 -14.58 5.60 -11.64
N ALA A 100 -15.40 5.11 -12.57
CA ALA A 100 -15.58 3.68 -12.82
C ALA A 100 -14.36 3.08 -13.53
N THR A 101 -13.37 2.65 -12.76
CA THR A 101 -12.12 2.03 -13.23
C THR A 101 -11.55 1.05 -12.21
N GLU A 102 -10.73 0.13 -12.64
CA GLU A 102 -9.96 -0.74 -11.73
C GLU A 102 -8.67 -0.08 -11.19
N CYS A 103 -8.28 1.05 -11.77
CA CYS A 103 -7.04 1.76 -11.41
C CYS A 103 -7.12 2.35 -9.98
N PRO A 104 -6.05 2.22 -9.20
CA PRO A 104 -4.80 1.52 -9.42
C PRO A 104 -4.88 0.05 -8.93
N ALA A 105 -5.01 -0.89 -9.85
CA ALA A 105 -5.32 -2.30 -9.56
C ALA A 105 -4.33 -2.97 -8.60
N SER A 106 -3.03 -2.79 -8.80
CA SER A 106 -1.96 -3.36 -7.95
C SER A 106 -1.91 -2.70 -6.57
N ILE A 107 -1.94 -1.36 -6.52
CA ILE A 107 -1.84 -0.58 -5.28
C ILE A 107 -3.10 -0.70 -4.42
N THR A 108 -4.26 -0.93 -4.99
CA THR A 108 -5.49 -1.23 -4.24
C THR A 108 -5.72 -2.72 -3.99
N GLY A 109 -4.88 -3.55 -4.60
CA GLY A 109 -4.93 -5.01 -4.52
C GLY A 109 -3.79 -5.61 -3.69
N SER A 110 -2.99 -6.44 -4.33
CA SER A 110 -1.96 -7.26 -3.67
C SER A 110 -0.82 -6.45 -3.02
N GLN A 111 -0.58 -5.22 -3.49
CA GLN A 111 0.51 -4.38 -3.00
C GLN A 111 0.05 -3.26 -2.04
N HIS A 112 -1.24 -3.18 -1.73
CA HIS A 112 -1.82 -2.11 -0.90
C HIS A 112 -1.12 -1.95 0.45
N ALA A 113 -1.08 -3.04 1.23
CA ALA A 113 -0.51 -3.02 2.58
C ALA A 113 0.97 -2.59 2.57
N THR A 114 1.74 -3.12 1.62
CA THR A 114 3.17 -2.79 1.48
C THR A 114 3.34 -1.32 1.07
N TYR A 115 2.60 -0.85 0.07
CA TYR A 115 2.68 0.53 -0.41
C TYR A 115 2.38 1.53 0.71
N MET A 116 1.28 1.35 1.44
CA MET A 116 0.88 2.24 2.54
C MET A 116 1.83 2.16 3.74
N ALA A 117 2.36 0.98 4.06
CA ALA A 117 3.36 0.83 5.11
C ALA A 117 4.66 1.59 4.77
N ARG A 118 5.12 1.49 3.50
CA ARG A 118 6.30 2.23 3.05
C ARG A 118 6.07 3.74 3.02
N ALA A 119 4.90 4.20 2.58
CA ALA A 119 4.53 5.61 2.60
C ALA A 119 4.51 6.17 4.04
N GLY A 120 3.93 5.44 4.97
CA GLY A 120 3.96 5.80 6.39
C GLY A 120 5.37 5.85 6.96
N TYR A 121 6.21 4.85 6.65
CA TYR A 121 7.61 4.83 7.07
C TYR A 121 8.37 6.08 6.60
N TRP A 122 8.29 6.41 5.30
CA TRP A 122 8.97 7.57 4.75
C TRP A 122 8.46 8.89 5.33
N TYR A 123 7.15 9.00 5.56
CA TYR A 123 6.59 10.17 6.23
C TYR A 123 7.17 10.36 7.63
N ASP A 124 7.27 9.29 8.42
CA ASP A 124 7.82 9.31 9.76
C ASP A 124 9.32 9.70 9.74
N GLN A 125 10.09 9.21 8.73
CA GLN A 125 11.49 9.62 8.54
C GLN A 125 11.62 11.12 8.21
N ILE A 126 10.83 11.62 7.26
CA ILE A 126 10.87 13.03 6.82
C ILE A 126 10.41 13.97 7.94
N SER A 127 9.42 13.56 8.72
CA SER A 127 8.87 14.35 9.82
C SER A 127 9.75 14.41 11.07
N GLY A 128 10.88 13.69 11.08
CA GLY A 128 11.76 13.58 12.27
C GLY A 128 11.12 12.78 13.42
N ASN A 129 9.96 12.21 13.20
CA ASN A 129 9.36 11.24 14.11
C ASN A 129 10.22 9.98 14.01
N LYS A 130 11.11 9.74 14.98
CA LYS A 130 11.79 8.44 15.04
C LYS A 130 10.69 7.39 15.03
N PRO A 131 10.68 6.44 14.09
CA PRO A 131 9.75 5.34 14.18
C PRO A 131 10.01 4.71 15.54
N GLN A 132 9.01 4.73 16.39
CA GLN A 132 8.99 3.75 17.46
C GLN A 132 9.12 2.42 16.71
N ALA A 133 10.11 1.63 17.04
CA ALA A 133 10.54 0.48 16.27
C ALA A 133 9.40 -0.53 16.06
N SER A 134 8.47 -0.17 15.19
CA SER A 134 7.64 -1.10 14.45
C SER A 134 8.46 -1.39 13.20
N SER A 135 9.11 -2.52 13.23
CA SER A 135 9.98 -3.18 12.25
C SER A 135 9.61 -2.93 10.77
N ALA A 136 9.75 -1.70 10.26
CA ALA A 136 9.53 -1.37 8.86
C ALA A 136 10.74 -1.75 7.96
N GLY A 137 11.43 -2.79 8.34
CA GLY A 137 12.46 -3.48 7.55
C GLY A 137 12.21 -4.99 7.43
N LYS A 138 11.28 -5.53 8.21
CA LYS A 138 10.72 -6.89 8.04
C LYS A 138 9.20 -6.79 8.09
N PRO A 139 8.50 -7.50 7.21
CA PRO A 139 7.05 -7.58 7.27
C PRO A 139 6.64 -7.98 8.70
N ASP A 140 5.68 -7.28 9.28
CA ASP A 140 5.15 -7.65 10.58
C ASP A 140 4.31 -8.93 10.44
N ILE A 141 5.01 -10.06 10.58
CA ILE A 141 4.40 -11.39 10.48
C ILE A 141 3.31 -11.56 11.55
N GLU A 142 3.46 -10.91 12.70
CA GLU A 142 2.48 -10.97 13.78
C GLU A 142 1.17 -10.27 13.39
N ALA A 143 1.25 -9.03 12.89
CA ALA A 143 0.10 -8.29 12.42
C ALA A 143 -0.58 -8.99 11.23
N LEU A 144 0.21 -9.51 10.28
CA LEU A 144 -0.31 -10.27 9.14
C LEU A 144 -0.98 -11.58 9.58
N ALA A 145 -0.43 -12.30 10.55
CA ALA A 145 -1.03 -13.51 11.09
C ALA A 145 -2.38 -13.21 11.76
N ASN A 146 -2.48 -12.13 12.53
CA ASN A 146 -3.73 -11.70 13.13
C ASN A 146 -4.78 -11.33 12.07
N ALA A 147 -4.40 -10.65 11.00
CA ALA A 147 -5.28 -10.31 9.89
C ALA A 147 -5.76 -11.56 9.12
N VAL A 148 -4.89 -12.58 8.96
CA VAL A 148 -5.28 -13.88 8.41
C VAL A 148 -6.29 -14.59 9.30
N ILE A 149 -6.10 -14.59 10.62
CA ILE A 149 -7.03 -15.20 11.58
C ILE A 149 -8.40 -14.49 11.54
N ARG A 150 -8.44 -13.17 11.33
CA ARG A 150 -9.68 -12.41 11.11
C ARG A 150 -10.32 -12.65 9.73
N GLY A 151 -9.69 -13.43 8.85
CA GLY A 151 -10.21 -13.77 7.52
C GLY A 151 -9.93 -12.75 6.42
N GLU A 152 -9.19 -11.67 6.69
CA GLU A 152 -8.92 -10.57 5.75
C GLU A 152 -8.15 -10.99 4.50
N TYR A 153 -7.43 -12.10 4.54
CA TYR A 153 -6.64 -12.65 3.44
C TYR A 153 -7.32 -13.79 2.67
N GLY A 154 -8.56 -14.16 3.04
CA GLY A 154 -9.27 -15.29 2.43
C GLY A 154 -8.61 -16.65 2.76
N ASN A 155 -8.89 -17.68 1.94
CA ASN A 155 -8.43 -19.06 2.17
C ASN A 155 -7.62 -19.60 0.98
N GLY A 156 -6.80 -20.62 1.23
CA GLY A 156 -6.09 -21.37 0.19
C GLY A 156 -5.27 -20.48 -0.76
N ASP A 157 -5.53 -20.62 -2.05
CA ASP A 157 -4.78 -19.92 -3.10
C ASP A 157 -4.94 -18.40 -3.05
N GLN A 158 -6.10 -17.89 -2.63
CA GLN A 158 -6.30 -16.45 -2.43
C GLN A 158 -5.35 -15.90 -1.37
N ARG A 159 -5.20 -16.59 -0.24
CA ARG A 159 -4.28 -16.22 0.82
C ARG A 159 -2.84 -16.25 0.34
N ARG A 160 -2.49 -17.33 -0.39
CA ARG A 160 -1.14 -17.47 -0.97
C ARG A 160 -0.83 -16.34 -1.95
N ALA A 161 -1.75 -16.00 -2.84
CA ALA A 161 -1.59 -14.92 -3.80
C ALA A 161 -1.43 -13.54 -3.12
N ARG A 162 -2.22 -13.27 -2.06
CA ARG A 162 -2.20 -11.99 -1.35
C ARG A 162 -0.96 -11.81 -0.46
N LEU A 163 -0.44 -12.87 0.12
CA LEU A 163 0.75 -12.83 0.98
C LEU A 163 2.06 -12.98 0.19
N GLY A 164 2.01 -13.54 -1.02
CA GLY A 164 3.18 -13.72 -1.87
C GLY A 164 4.32 -14.47 -1.15
N SER A 165 5.53 -13.93 -1.18
CA SER A 165 6.71 -14.50 -0.52
C SER A 165 6.62 -14.57 1.01
N LEU A 166 5.65 -13.89 1.62
CA LEU A 166 5.43 -13.92 3.07
C LEU A 166 4.53 -15.05 3.52
N TYR A 167 3.89 -15.77 2.57
CA TYR A 167 2.88 -16.78 2.89
C TYR A 167 3.36 -17.80 3.92
N ASP A 168 4.53 -18.41 3.72
CA ASP A 168 5.02 -19.48 4.59
C ASP A 168 5.33 -18.99 6.01
N ALA A 169 5.91 -17.79 6.13
CA ALA A 169 6.20 -17.17 7.43
C ALA A 169 4.92 -16.81 8.19
N VAL A 170 3.97 -16.20 7.51
CA VAL A 170 2.68 -15.80 8.09
C VAL A 170 1.85 -17.04 8.45
N GLN A 171 1.79 -18.05 7.57
CA GLN A 171 1.01 -19.26 7.83
C GLN A 171 1.58 -20.06 9.01
N ARG A 172 2.89 -20.13 9.16
CA ARG A 172 3.52 -20.72 10.34
C ARG A 172 3.07 -20.02 11.60
N ARG A 173 3.11 -18.69 11.61
CA ARG A 173 2.70 -17.89 12.77
C ARG A 173 1.21 -18.04 13.10
N VAL A 174 0.36 -18.13 12.09
CA VAL A 174 -1.08 -18.46 12.25
C VAL A 174 -1.26 -19.81 12.95
N ASN A 175 -0.55 -20.84 12.49
CA ASN A 175 -0.64 -22.17 13.05
C ASN A 175 -0.16 -22.21 14.51
N GLU A 176 0.93 -21.52 14.85
CA GLU A 176 1.41 -21.38 16.24
C GLU A 176 0.36 -20.74 17.15
N LYS A 177 -0.30 -19.67 16.68
CA LYS A 177 -1.33 -18.97 17.46
C LYS A 177 -2.57 -19.82 17.70
N LEU A 178 -3.01 -20.56 16.67
CA LEU A 178 -4.15 -21.47 16.78
C LEU A 178 -3.84 -22.65 17.71
N ALA A 179 -2.61 -23.18 17.64
CA ALA A 179 -2.17 -24.26 18.55
C ALA A 179 -2.09 -23.79 19.99
N ALA A 180 -1.59 -22.58 20.25
CA ALA A 180 -1.51 -21.98 21.58
C ALA A 180 -2.90 -21.69 22.17
N GLY A 181 -3.88 -21.29 21.34
CA GLY A 181 -5.27 -21.09 21.76
C GLY A 181 -6.07 -22.37 21.96
N SER A 182 -5.55 -23.52 21.48
CA SER A 182 -6.17 -24.84 21.61
C SER A 182 -5.57 -25.69 22.73
N ALA A 183 -4.58 -25.19 23.47
CA ALA A 183 -4.02 -25.90 24.62
C ALA A 183 -5.08 -26.00 25.71
N PRO A 184 -5.43 -27.22 26.20
CA PRO A 184 -6.33 -27.37 27.32
C PRO A 184 -5.72 -26.66 28.54
N ALA A 185 -6.55 -25.91 29.29
CA ALA A 185 -6.14 -25.33 30.56
C ALA A 185 -5.52 -26.44 31.43
N ALA A 186 -4.33 -26.20 31.96
CA ALA A 186 -3.69 -27.11 32.87
C ALA A 186 -4.66 -27.41 34.02
N PRO A 187 -4.82 -28.68 34.42
CA PRO A 187 -5.72 -29.02 35.51
C PRO A 187 -5.29 -28.25 36.79
N ASN A 188 -6.23 -27.56 37.39
CA ASN A 188 -6.01 -26.86 38.66
C ASN A 188 -5.81 -27.91 39.73
N ILE A 189 -4.56 -28.24 40.06
CA ILE A 189 -4.17 -29.22 41.08
C ILE A 189 -4.36 -28.69 42.52
N ASP A 190 -4.66 -27.42 42.70
CA ASP A 190 -4.91 -26.84 44.04
C ASP A 190 -6.32 -27.16 44.60
N ALA A 191 -7.17 -27.84 43.84
CA ALA A 191 -8.52 -28.24 44.27
C ALA A 191 -8.59 -29.68 44.84
N LEU A 192 -7.46 -30.36 45.06
CA LEU A 192 -7.40 -31.74 45.58
C LEU A 192 -6.69 -31.84 46.95
N ALA A 193 -6.54 -30.73 47.67
CA ALA A 193 -6.02 -30.71 49.03
C ALA A 193 -7.09 -30.17 50.00
N ASP A 194 -8.12 -31.02 50.28
CA ASP A 194 -8.98 -31.04 51.49
C ASP A 194 -9.51 -32.44 51.68
#